data_f90fe9148cdeedab847c9745bc77e59a
#
_entry.id   f90fe9148cdeedab847c9745bc77e59a
#
_cell.length_a   1.000
_cell.length_b   1.000
_cell.length_c   1.000
_cell.angle_alpha   90.00
_cell.angle_beta   90.00
_cell.angle_gamma   90.00
#
_symmetry.space_group_name_H-M   'P 1'
#
loop_
_entity.id
_entity.type
_entity.pdbx_description
1 polymer ?
#
loop_
_entity_poly.entity_id
_entity_poly.type
_entity_poly.pdbx_seq_one_letter_code
_entity_poly.pdbx_strand_id
1 'polypeptide(L)'
;MPNDMKNITSKGFALVFFLAVFVRYMFSIFSGVDNFDGPDNFRYLEQSDRILEGNFNLEEKLFITAPLFPYILALFKFLFASKYVFALQAFQIILSGVSVIFLMLGSKLIFKNYYTTLLTGLVYSIYPVTLYYVHQFSQESIFQSLFIISIYYFLHYMDTGRLNSLLKFSLIFSLALLTKSIILLIFPFLMLSALIKFKLTKKTIGHIVSCAAILLLITLPYGAYNKFVNGSYVIASSGQGGHFLTGHNDDFYIYVTNPPPRDSSEYRRLRNMDYKIFDQLEPIIEGKNHKFQQDIYLQAGIEWSLQNPKKLLELAWINIRNFIMPGFNIFHHPFSMWLLTFMISLPIFIFAYVEIIRNLLTNYKSHLTILSIFSGMLSVAIIFYAYNRYRVTTIEPYYVMYACSYMVYVLQEKLKY
;
A
#
# COMPACT_ATOMS: atom_id res chain seq x y z
N MET A 1 -7.64 0.61 -35.22
CA MET A 1 -7.88 -0.78 -34.80
C MET A 1 -9.15 -1.25 -35.49
N PRO A 2 -9.14 -2.40 -36.15
CA PRO A 2 -10.34 -3.02 -36.69
C PRO A 2 -11.40 -3.21 -35.60
N ASN A 3 -12.68 -3.15 -35.98
CA ASN A 3 -13.81 -3.25 -35.03
C ASN A 3 -13.79 -4.58 -34.23
N ASP A 4 -13.29 -5.64 -34.85
CA ASP A 4 -13.15 -6.96 -34.20
C ASP A 4 -12.17 -6.96 -33.03
N MET A 5 -11.05 -6.21 -33.11
CA MET A 5 -10.12 -6.09 -32.00
C MET A 5 -10.67 -5.25 -30.84
N LYS A 6 -11.60 -4.30 -31.11
CA LYS A 6 -12.28 -3.55 -30.04
C LYS A 6 -13.28 -4.43 -29.29
N ASN A 7 -14.00 -5.31 -30.00
CA ASN A 7 -14.98 -6.21 -29.39
C ASN A 7 -14.30 -7.34 -28.58
N ILE A 8 -13.18 -7.87 -29.07
CA ILE A 8 -12.38 -8.88 -28.34
C ILE A 8 -11.82 -8.29 -27.05
N THR A 9 -11.36 -7.03 -27.08
CA THR A 9 -10.85 -6.35 -25.87
C THR A 9 -11.94 -6.17 -24.81
N SER A 10 -13.14 -5.73 -25.15
CA SER A 10 -14.21 -5.52 -24.16
C SER A 10 -14.67 -6.83 -23.50
N LYS A 11 -14.83 -7.89 -24.28
CA LYS A 11 -15.16 -9.23 -23.76
C LYS A 11 -14.07 -9.79 -22.85
N GLY A 12 -12.79 -9.61 -23.22
CA GLY A 12 -11.65 -10.04 -22.39
C GLY A 12 -11.61 -9.31 -21.03
N PHE A 13 -11.85 -8.00 -21.01
CA PHE A 13 -11.92 -7.23 -19.77
C PHE A 13 -13.09 -7.68 -18.89
N ALA A 14 -14.29 -7.89 -19.48
CA ALA A 14 -15.45 -8.37 -18.74
C ALA A 14 -15.19 -9.76 -18.13
N LEU A 15 -14.63 -10.69 -18.91
CA LEU A 15 -14.31 -12.04 -18.45
C LEU A 15 -13.34 -11.99 -17.26
N VAL A 16 -12.28 -11.20 -17.35
CA VAL A 16 -11.29 -11.07 -16.27
C VAL A 16 -11.92 -10.42 -15.03
N PHE A 17 -12.79 -9.42 -15.21
CA PHE A 17 -13.52 -8.83 -14.07
C PHE A 17 -14.36 -9.86 -13.32
N PHE A 18 -15.18 -10.62 -14.04
CA PHE A 18 -16.00 -11.67 -13.42
C PHE A 18 -15.15 -12.77 -12.78
N LEU A 19 -14.06 -13.19 -13.42
CA LEU A 19 -13.10 -14.13 -12.83
C LEU A 19 -12.50 -13.56 -11.53
N ALA A 20 -12.06 -12.31 -11.56
CA ALA A 20 -11.48 -11.66 -10.39
C ALA A 20 -12.46 -11.58 -9.22
N VAL A 21 -13.71 -11.19 -9.47
CA VAL A 21 -14.77 -11.15 -8.46
C VAL A 21 -15.09 -12.56 -7.94
N PHE A 22 -15.21 -13.52 -8.84
CA PHE A 22 -15.52 -14.92 -8.49
C PHE A 22 -14.43 -15.54 -7.60
N VAL A 23 -13.16 -15.39 -7.99
CA VAL A 23 -12.03 -15.94 -7.20
C VAL A 23 -11.96 -15.31 -5.81
N ARG A 24 -12.16 -13.99 -5.71
CA ARG A 24 -12.19 -13.28 -4.42
C ARG A 24 -13.36 -13.70 -3.54
N TYR A 25 -14.52 -13.89 -4.14
CA TYR A 25 -15.70 -14.39 -3.45
C TYR A 25 -15.48 -15.81 -2.93
N MET A 26 -14.95 -16.72 -3.77
CA MET A 26 -14.61 -18.08 -3.33
C MET A 26 -13.56 -18.07 -2.21
N PHE A 27 -12.50 -17.29 -2.36
CA PHE A 27 -11.48 -17.15 -1.33
C PHE A 27 -12.07 -16.66 0.01
N SER A 28 -12.99 -15.72 -0.05
CA SER A 28 -13.71 -15.20 1.14
C SER A 28 -14.53 -16.29 1.85
N ILE A 29 -15.26 -17.13 1.10
CA ILE A 29 -16.01 -18.26 1.66
C ILE A 29 -15.09 -19.26 2.35
N PHE A 30 -13.98 -19.63 1.69
CA PHE A 30 -13.04 -20.63 2.24
C PHE A 30 -12.24 -20.11 3.44
N SER A 31 -11.97 -18.80 3.51
CA SER A 31 -11.19 -18.18 4.58
C SER A 31 -12.03 -17.78 5.80
N GLY A 32 -13.36 -17.86 5.69
CA GLY A 32 -14.31 -17.40 6.73
C GLY A 32 -14.53 -15.88 6.69
N VAL A 33 -15.79 -15.46 6.72
CA VAL A 33 -16.20 -14.04 6.62
C VAL A 33 -15.95 -13.28 7.92
N ASP A 34 -15.91 -13.99 9.05
CA ASP A 34 -15.89 -13.44 10.41
C ASP A 34 -14.47 -13.24 10.97
N ASN A 35 -13.45 -13.24 10.10
CA ASN A 35 -12.07 -13.16 10.57
C ASN A 35 -11.70 -11.72 10.96
N PHE A 36 -12.20 -11.30 12.14
CA PHE A 36 -11.90 -10.05 12.81
C PHE A 36 -10.61 -10.11 13.66
N ASP A 37 -9.80 -11.16 13.51
CA ASP A 37 -8.64 -11.45 14.37
C ASP A 37 -7.41 -10.55 14.11
N GLY A 38 -7.52 -9.53 13.28
CA GLY A 38 -6.44 -8.58 13.05
C GLY A 38 -6.23 -7.63 14.24
N PRO A 39 -4.98 -7.30 14.60
CA PRO A 39 -4.68 -6.45 15.75
C PRO A 39 -5.26 -5.02 15.64
N ASP A 40 -5.57 -4.57 14.42
CA ASP A 40 -6.14 -3.25 14.17
C ASP A 40 -7.69 -3.26 14.09
N ASN A 41 -8.32 -4.42 14.00
CA ASN A 41 -9.76 -4.55 13.71
C ASN A 41 -10.65 -3.97 14.80
N PHE A 42 -10.30 -4.19 16.07
CA PHE A 42 -11.05 -3.64 17.19
C PHE A 42 -11.05 -2.11 17.17
N ARG A 43 -9.95 -1.48 16.76
CA ARG A 43 -9.84 -0.02 16.63
C ARG A 43 -10.77 0.52 15.56
N TYR A 44 -10.86 -0.13 14.39
CA TYR A 44 -11.78 0.29 13.34
C TYR A 44 -13.23 0.16 13.76
N LEU A 45 -13.57 -0.91 14.49
CA LEU A 45 -14.93 -1.12 15.04
C LEU A 45 -15.27 -0.02 16.03
N GLU A 46 -14.42 0.22 17.03
CA GLU A 46 -14.61 1.26 18.03
C GLU A 46 -14.75 2.65 17.40
N GLN A 47 -13.85 3.00 16.46
CA GLN A 47 -13.92 4.28 15.74
C GLN A 47 -15.23 4.43 14.96
N SER A 48 -15.67 3.36 14.30
CA SER A 48 -16.92 3.40 13.53
C SER A 48 -18.15 3.55 14.42
N ASP A 49 -18.16 2.96 15.62
CA ASP A 49 -19.24 3.10 16.59
C ASP A 49 -19.32 4.52 17.14
N ARG A 50 -18.18 5.12 17.51
CA ARG A 50 -18.09 6.52 17.91
C ARG A 50 -18.55 7.50 16.84
N ILE A 51 -18.21 7.25 15.56
CA ILE A 51 -18.72 8.05 14.44
C ILE A 51 -20.24 7.99 14.37
N LEU A 52 -20.86 6.82 14.57
CA LEU A 52 -22.31 6.65 14.57
C LEU A 52 -22.99 7.33 15.76
N GLU A 53 -22.34 7.40 16.91
CA GLU A 53 -22.79 8.11 18.10
C GLU A 53 -22.65 9.65 17.97
N GLY A 54 -22.09 10.15 16.86
CA GLY A 54 -21.80 11.56 16.69
C GLY A 54 -20.61 12.05 17.54
N ASN A 55 -19.87 11.13 18.13
CA ASN A 55 -18.66 11.41 18.88
C ASN A 55 -17.44 11.39 17.94
N PHE A 56 -17.17 12.54 17.32
CA PHE A 56 -16.01 12.70 16.43
C PHE A 56 -14.73 13.04 17.20
N ASN A 57 -14.79 13.17 18.53
CA ASN A 57 -13.60 13.26 19.38
C ASN A 57 -12.93 11.88 19.39
N LEU A 58 -12.04 11.71 18.47
CA LEU A 58 -11.15 10.58 18.46
C LEU A 58 -10.16 10.80 19.61
N GLU A 59 -10.38 10.13 20.74
CA GLU A 59 -9.44 10.16 21.85
C GLU A 59 -8.04 9.78 21.38
N GLU A 60 -7.03 10.19 22.12
CA GLU A 60 -5.61 10.20 21.77
C GLU A 60 -5.10 8.90 21.10
N LYS A 61 -5.62 7.75 21.51
CA LYS A 61 -5.24 6.44 20.95
C LYS A 61 -5.84 6.13 19.57
N LEU A 62 -6.86 6.86 19.13
CA LEU A 62 -7.61 6.55 17.89
C LEU A 62 -7.05 7.27 16.65
N PHE A 63 -6.24 8.33 16.84
CA PHE A 63 -5.61 9.07 15.73
C PHE A 63 -4.52 8.31 14.97
N ILE A 64 -4.04 7.20 15.52
CA ILE A 64 -2.96 6.41 14.92
C ILE A 64 -3.37 5.89 13.55
N THR A 65 -4.66 5.60 13.34
CA THR A 65 -5.19 5.07 12.08
C THR A 65 -5.67 6.17 11.14
N ALA A 66 -5.55 5.93 9.84
CA ALA A 66 -6.09 6.82 8.83
C ALA A 66 -7.63 6.75 8.79
N PRO A 67 -8.35 7.87 8.53
CA PRO A 67 -9.78 8.00 8.85
C PRO A 67 -10.74 7.33 7.87
N LEU A 68 -10.37 7.15 6.59
CA LEU A 68 -11.36 6.78 5.56
C LEU A 68 -12.01 5.43 5.81
N PHE A 69 -11.24 4.42 6.26
CA PHE A 69 -11.81 3.09 6.51
C PHE A 69 -12.83 3.07 7.65
N PRO A 70 -12.59 3.65 8.83
CA PRO A 70 -13.61 3.80 9.87
C PRO A 70 -14.89 4.52 9.41
N TYR A 71 -14.78 5.58 8.60
CA TYR A 71 -15.95 6.26 8.03
C TYR A 71 -16.74 5.37 7.07
N ILE A 72 -16.05 4.62 6.19
CA ILE A 72 -16.70 3.63 5.33
C ILE A 72 -17.40 2.58 6.17
N LEU A 73 -16.75 2.07 7.20
CA LEU A 73 -17.32 1.08 8.09
C LEU A 73 -18.57 1.60 8.82
N ALA A 74 -18.53 2.82 9.35
CA ALA A 74 -19.69 3.49 9.95
C ALA A 74 -20.85 3.63 8.96
N LEU A 75 -20.56 4.04 7.72
CA LEU A 75 -21.56 4.12 6.65
C LEU A 75 -22.21 2.75 6.38
N PHE A 76 -21.43 1.67 6.30
CA PHE A 76 -21.97 0.33 6.09
C PHE A 76 -22.77 -0.18 7.30
N LYS A 77 -22.34 0.10 8.53
CA LYS A 77 -23.12 -0.18 9.74
C LYS A 77 -24.47 0.56 9.72
N PHE A 78 -24.46 1.84 9.34
CA PHE A 78 -25.68 2.64 9.24
C PHE A 78 -26.65 2.13 8.18
N LEU A 79 -26.15 1.78 6.98
CA LEU A 79 -27.00 1.36 5.85
C LEU A 79 -27.49 -0.08 5.97
N PHE A 80 -26.69 -0.99 6.52
CA PHE A 80 -26.95 -2.43 6.47
C PHE A 80 -27.14 -3.08 7.84
N ALA A 81 -27.09 -2.32 8.93
CA ALA A 81 -27.26 -2.79 10.31
C ALA A 81 -26.49 -4.11 10.57
N SER A 82 -27.14 -5.17 11.02
CA SER A 82 -26.49 -6.46 11.32
C SER A 82 -25.82 -7.14 10.12
N LYS A 83 -26.13 -6.74 8.89
CA LYS A 83 -25.54 -7.31 7.65
C LYS A 83 -24.35 -6.51 7.13
N TYR A 84 -23.85 -5.52 7.86
CA TYR A 84 -22.78 -4.61 7.39
C TYR A 84 -21.50 -5.33 7.00
N VAL A 85 -21.13 -6.44 7.67
CA VAL A 85 -19.93 -7.21 7.36
C VAL A 85 -19.99 -7.77 5.95
N PHE A 86 -21.10 -8.45 5.60
CA PHE A 86 -21.30 -9.01 4.26
C PHE A 86 -21.34 -7.91 3.18
N ALA A 87 -22.02 -6.81 3.47
CA ALA A 87 -22.13 -5.69 2.53
C ALA A 87 -20.76 -5.03 2.29
N LEU A 88 -19.96 -4.80 3.34
CA LEU A 88 -18.61 -4.26 3.24
C LEU A 88 -17.71 -5.21 2.47
N GLN A 89 -17.77 -6.51 2.75
CA GLN A 89 -16.97 -7.50 2.06
C GLN A 89 -17.33 -7.60 0.57
N ALA A 90 -18.62 -7.59 0.23
CA ALA A 90 -19.07 -7.51 -1.17
C ALA A 90 -18.53 -6.25 -1.86
N PHE A 91 -18.56 -5.11 -1.19
CA PHE A 91 -17.97 -3.87 -1.69
C PHE A 91 -16.45 -4.00 -1.92
N GLN A 92 -15.70 -4.56 -0.97
CA GLN A 92 -14.26 -4.79 -1.10
C GLN A 92 -13.94 -5.72 -2.28
N ILE A 93 -14.69 -6.81 -2.46
CA ILE A 93 -14.53 -7.76 -3.57
C ILE A 93 -14.76 -7.07 -4.92
N ILE A 94 -15.87 -6.31 -5.05
CA ILE A 94 -16.20 -5.59 -6.27
C ILE A 94 -15.14 -4.52 -6.58
N LEU A 95 -14.77 -3.71 -5.60
CA LEU A 95 -13.76 -2.66 -5.74
C LEU A 95 -12.39 -3.26 -6.14
N SER A 96 -12.02 -4.39 -5.56
CA SER A 96 -10.81 -5.12 -5.95
C SER A 96 -10.91 -5.68 -7.37
N GLY A 97 -12.07 -6.19 -7.81
CA GLY A 97 -12.30 -6.59 -9.19
C GLY A 97 -12.14 -5.41 -10.17
N VAL A 98 -12.68 -4.24 -9.81
CA VAL A 98 -12.49 -3.00 -10.58
C VAL A 98 -11.00 -2.63 -10.66
N SER A 99 -10.24 -2.74 -9.57
CA SER A 99 -8.81 -2.43 -9.57
C SER A 99 -7.99 -3.33 -10.51
N VAL A 100 -8.41 -4.60 -10.71
CA VAL A 100 -7.80 -5.50 -11.72
C VAL A 100 -7.94 -4.91 -13.12
N ILE A 101 -9.13 -4.35 -13.45
CA ILE A 101 -9.35 -3.71 -14.75
C ILE A 101 -8.43 -2.49 -14.93
N PHE A 102 -8.28 -1.67 -13.88
CA PHE A 102 -7.37 -0.52 -13.95
C PHE A 102 -5.90 -0.93 -14.06
N LEU A 103 -5.49 -2.03 -13.44
CA LEU A 103 -4.15 -2.61 -13.61
C LEU A 103 -3.92 -3.07 -15.07
N MET A 104 -4.91 -3.75 -15.67
CA MET A 104 -4.90 -4.12 -17.08
C MET A 104 -4.80 -2.89 -18.00
N LEU A 105 -5.57 -1.84 -17.73
CA LEU A 105 -5.50 -0.58 -18.48
C LEU A 105 -4.12 0.08 -18.34
N GLY A 106 -3.52 0.04 -17.15
CA GLY A 106 -2.14 0.50 -16.92
C GLY A 106 -1.11 -0.31 -17.73
N SER A 107 -1.25 -1.64 -17.73
CA SER A 107 -0.44 -2.54 -18.55
C SER A 107 -0.54 -2.22 -20.05
N LYS A 108 -1.76 -1.95 -20.53
CA LYS A 108 -2.01 -1.54 -21.91
C LYS A 108 -1.32 -0.22 -22.28
N LEU A 109 -1.28 0.75 -21.37
CA LEU A 109 -0.61 2.03 -21.59
C LEU A 109 0.92 1.86 -21.69
N ILE A 110 1.49 1.04 -20.83
CA ILE A 110 2.96 0.86 -20.76
C ILE A 110 3.46 -0.03 -21.89
N PHE A 111 2.91 -1.22 -22.04
CA PHE A 111 3.45 -2.26 -22.94
C PHE A 111 2.81 -2.28 -24.33
N LYS A 112 1.65 -1.65 -24.50
CA LYS A 112 0.89 -1.58 -25.77
C LYS A 112 0.65 -2.96 -26.43
N ASN A 113 0.63 -4.02 -25.60
CA ASN A 113 0.48 -5.40 -26.02
C ASN A 113 -0.79 -6.00 -25.39
N TYR A 114 -1.65 -6.58 -26.21
CA TYR A 114 -2.92 -7.16 -25.79
C TYR A 114 -2.71 -8.39 -24.89
N TYR A 115 -1.82 -9.28 -25.28
CA TYR A 115 -1.56 -10.53 -24.53
C TYR A 115 -0.97 -10.21 -23.14
N THR A 116 -0.05 -9.26 -23.06
CA THR A 116 0.48 -8.77 -21.78
C THR A 116 -0.65 -8.20 -20.90
N THR A 117 -1.55 -7.41 -21.49
CA THR A 117 -2.69 -6.82 -20.78
C THR A 117 -3.61 -7.90 -20.23
N LEU A 118 -4.00 -8.88 -21.05
CA LEU A 118 -4.89 -9.96 -20.62
C LEU A 118 -4.25 -10.86 -19.57
N LEU A 119 -2.99 -11.25 -19.79
CA LEU A 119 -2.25 -12.10 -18.87
C LEU A 119 -2.06 -11.40 -17.51
N THR A 120 -1.79 -10.08 -17.50
CA THR A 120 -1.73 -9.28 -16.26
C THR A 120 -3.01 -9.41 -15.46
N GLY A 121 -4.17 -9.26 -16.09
CA GLY A 121 -5.45 -9.40 -15.41
C GLY A 121 -5.71 -10.81 -14.90
N LEU A 122 -5.42 -11.85 -15.70
CA LEU A 122 -5.61 -13.24 -15.32
C LEU A 122 -4.72 -13.63 -14.13
N VAL A 123 -3.41 -13.35 -14.21
CA VAL A 123 -2.45 -13.69 -13.15
C VAL A 123 -2.78 -12.91 -11.86
N TYR A 124 -3.07 -11.62 -11.98
CA TYR A 124 -3.40 -10.80 -10.79
C TYR A 124 -4.75 -11.20 -10.16
N SER A 125 -5.70 -11.72 -10.95
CA SER A 125 -6.98 -12.22 -10.42
C SER A 125 -6.82 -13.41 -9.49
N ILE A 126 -5.81 -14.25 -9.71
CA ILE A 126 -5.56 -15.48 -8.94
C ILE A 126 -4.33 -15.40 -8.04
N TYR A 127 -3.62 -14.27 -8.00
CA TYR A 127 -2.41 -14.11 -7.19
C TYR A 127 -2.72 -14.13 -5.69
N PRO A 128 -2.38 -15.19 -4.95
CA PRO A 128 -2.92 -15.44 -3.62
C PRO A 128 -2.41 -14.45 -2.58
N VAL A 129 -1.24 -13.86 -2.77
CA VAL A 129 -0.66 -12.88 -1.84
C VAL A 129 -1.53 -11.62 -1.76
N THR A 130 -2.13 -11.19 -2.88
CA THR A 130 -3.06 -10.05 -2.90
C THR A 130 -4.46 -10.45 -2.43
N LEU A 131 -4.91 -11.70 -2.71
CA LEU A 131 -6.19 -12.20 -2.25
C LEU A 131 -6.28 -12.24 -0.72
N TYR A 132 -5.17 -12.52 -0.05
CA TYR A 132 -5.10 -12.53 1.43
C TYR A 132 -5.63 -11.24 2.06
N TYR A 133 -5.32 -10.08 1.47
CA TYR A 133 -5.75 -8.79 2.02
C TYR A 133 -7.19 -8.40 1.63
N VAL A 134 -7.75 -8.97 0.56
CA VAL A 134 -9.10 -8.60 0.09
C VAL A 134 -10.18 -9.11 1.04
N HIS A 135 -9.99 -10.29 1.64
CA HIS A 135 -10.98 -10.86 2.54
C HIS A 135 -10.85 -10.37 3.98
N GLN A 136 -9.71 -9.78 4.34
CA GLN A 136 -9.52 -9.23 5.67
C GLN A 136 -10.41 -8.02 5.92
N PHE A 137 -10.92 -7.93 7.12
CA PHE A 137 -11.64 -6.76 7.62
C PHE A 137 -10.65 -5.66 7.97
N SER A 138 -10.04 -5.08 6.95
CA SER A 138 -8.95 -4.12 7.11
C SER A 138 -8.92 -3.08 6.00
N GLN A 139 -8.24 -1.99 6.26
CA GLN A 139 -8.08 -0.89 5.29
C GLN A 139 -7.32 -1.30 4.03
N GLU A 140 -6.53 -2.38 4.07
CA GLU A 140 -5.61 -2.80 3.03
C GLU A 140 -6.30 -3.07 1.69
N SER A 141 -7.47 -3.70 1.70
CA SER A 141 -8.23 -4.00 0.48
C SER A 141 -8.68 -2.74 -0.26
N ILE A 142 -9.29 -1.80 0.48
CA ILE A 142 -9.76 -0.52 -0.09
C ILE A 142 -8.56 0.31 -0.54
N PHE A 143 -7.53 0.39 0.29
CA PHE A 143 -6.29 1.09 0.00
C PHE A 143 -5.65 0.61 -1.30
N GLN A 144 -5.41 -0.71 -1.44
CA GLN A 144 -4.78 -1.30 -2.62
C GLN A 144 -5.56 -0.98 -3.90
N SER A 145 -6.87 -1.09 -3.83
CA SER A 145 -7.75 -0.81 -4.96
C SER A 145 -7.69 0.66 -5.38
N LEU A 146 -7.81 1.59 -4.44
CA LEU A 146 -7.70 3.03 -4.70
C LEU A 146 -6.29 3.40 -5.21
N PHE A 147 -5.25 2.79 -4.66
CA PHE A 147 -3.89 3.04 -5.11
C PHE A 147 -3.69 2.61 -6.56
N ILE A 148 -4.10 1.39 -6.95
CA ILE A 148 -4.00 0.90 -8.33
C ILE A 148 -4.78 1.82 -9.29
N ILE A 149 -6.01 2.22 -8.93
CA ILE A 149 -6.83 3.12 -9.74
C ILE A 149 -6.15 4.49 -9.89
N SER A 150 -5.59 5.02 -8.81
CA SER A 150 -4.89 6.31 -8.86
C SER A 150 -3.67 6.26 -9.78
N ILE A 151 -2.83 5.23 -9.65
CA ILE A 151 -1.63 5.06 -10.47
C ILE A 151 -1.98 4.89 -11.96
N TYR A 152 -3.10 4.22 -12.30
CA TYR A 152 -3.56 4.21 -13.69
C TYR A 152 -3.78 5.64 -14.23
N TYR A 153 -4.42 6.52 -13.48
CA TYR A 153 -4.61 7.91 -13.92
C TYR A 153 -3.30 8.69 -13.99
N PHE A 154 -2.34 8.39 -13.13
CA PHE A 154 -0.99 8.94 -13.25
C PHE A 154 -0.28 8.44 -14.51
N LEU A 155 -0.33 7.13 -14.81
CA LEU A 155 0.19 6.55 -16.05
C LEU A 155 -0.46 7.18 -17.28
N HIS A 156 -1.78 7.41 -17.25
CA HIS A 156 -2.49 8.07 -18.33
C HIS A 156 -2.05 9.55 -18.48
N TYR A 157 -1.75 10.24 -17.36
CA TYR A 157 -1.14 11.57 -17.41
C TYR A 157 0.26 11.51 -18.02
N MET A 158 1.07 10.57 -17.59
CA MET A 158 2.42 10.37 -18.14
C MET A 158 2.38 10.07 -19.65
N ASP A 159 1.39 9.34 -20.14
CA ASP A 159 1.25 9.04 -21.58
C ASP A 159 0.73 10.26 -22.38
N THR A 160 -0.26 11.01 -21.87
CA THR A 160 -0.99 12.03 -22.64
C THR A 160 -0.64 13.48 -22.30
N GLY A 161 -0.05 13.77 -21.14
CA GLY A 161 0.18 15.12 -20.61
C GLY A 161 -1.11 15.89 -20.25
N ARG A 162 -2.27 15.21 -20.15
CA ARG A 162 -3.57 15.85 -19.89
C ARG A 162 -3.78 16.13 -18.40
N LEU A 163 -4.01 17.39 -18.05
CA LEU A 163 -4.25 17.83 -16.66
C LEU A 163 -5.39 17.04 -16.00
N ASN A 164 -6.51 16.80 -16.70
CA ASN A 164 -7.66 16.08 -16.15
C ASN A 164 -7.29 14.69 -15.60
N SER A 165 -6.33 13.99 -16.23
CA SER A 165 -5.84 12.70 -15.71
C SER A 165 -5.07 12.87 -14.42
N LEU A 166 -4.26 13.93 -14.31
CA LEU A 166 -3.51 14.24 -13.09
C LEU A 166 -4.45 14.67 -11.94
N LEU A 167 -5.52 15.41 -12.24
CA LEU A 167 -6.53 15.78 -11.24
C LEU A 167 -7.30 14.55 -10.73
N LYS A 168 -7.66 13.60 -11.61
CA LYS A 168 -8.25 12.32 -11.21
C LYS A 168 -7.30 11.48 -10.38
N PHE A 169 -6.01 11.45 -10.76
CA PHE A 169 -4.98 10.85 -9.94
C PHE A 169 -4.96 11.44 -8.53
N SER A 170 -4.88 12.78 -8.44
CA SER A 170 -4.79 13.47 -7.15
C SER A 170 -6.00 13.20 -6.26
N LEU A 171 -7.21 13.25 -6.81
CA LEU A 171 -8.44 12.94 -6.08
C LEU A 171 -8.41 11.53 -5.48
N ILE A 172 -8.14 10.51 -6.31
CA ILE A 172 -8.18 9.11 -5.87
C ILE A 172 -6.98 8.78 -4.98
N PHE A 173 -5.81 9.36 -5.26
CA PHE A 173 -4.62 9.22 -4.43
C PHE A 173 -4.83 9.82 -3.03
N SER A 174 -5.55 10.95 -2.93
CA SER A 174 -5.91 11.54 -1.64
C SER A 174 -6.83 10.64 -0.82
N LEU A 175 -7.79 9.96 -1.47
CA LEU A 175 -8.63 8.96 -0.81
C LEU A 175 -7.78 7.74 -0.34
N ALA A 176 -6.84 7.27 -1.18
CA ALA A 176 -5.90 6.23 -0.79
C ALA A 176 -5.00 6.68 0.39
N LEU A 177 -4.57 7.95 0.41
CA LEU A 177 -3.80 8.55 1.49
C LEU A 177 -4.60 8.60 2.81
N LEU A 178 -5.90 8.91 2.73
CA LEU A 178 -6.80 8.88 3.90
C LEU A 178 -7.16 7.45 4.35
N THR A 179 -6.80 6.40 3.58
CA THR A 179 -6.82 5.01 4.05
C THR A 179 -5.46 4.57 4.60
N LYS A 180 -4.34 5.09 4.04
CA LYS A 180 -2.99 4.68 4.45
C LYS A 180 -1.97 5.78 4.16
N SER A 181 -1.58 6.51 5.18
CA SER A 181 -0.76 7.72 5.08
C SER A 181 0.65 7.50 4.50
N ILE A 182 1.15 6.28 4.57
CA ILE A 182 2.53 5.93 4.18
C ILE A 182 2.83 6.24 2.69
N ILE A 183 1.80 6.23 1.82
CA ILE A 183 1.98 6.54 0.40
C ILE A 183 2.34 8.00 0.12
N LEU A 184 2.22 8.89 1.11
CA LEU A 184 2.64 10.27 0.96
C LEU A 184 4.11 10.37 0.51
N LEU A 185 4.96 9.43 0.94
CA LEU A 185 6.37 9.37 0.53
C LEU A 185 6.56 8.97 -0.95
N ILE A 186 5.56 8.39 -1.62
CA ILE A 186 5.61 8.11 -3.06
C ILE A 186 5.36 9.40 -3.87
N PHE A 187 4.55 10.31 -3.34
CA PHE A 187 4.09 11.49 -4.08
C PHE A 187 5.23 12.36 -4.67
N PRO A 188 6.29 12.75 -3.92
CA PRO A 188 7.38 13.54 -4.47
C PRO A 188 8.13 12.82 -5.61
N PHE A 189 8.30 11.50 -5.53
CA PHE A 189 8.94 10.73 -6.61
C PHE A 189 8.06 10.69 -7.88
N LEU A 190 6.73 10.59 -7.73
CA LEU A 190 5.82 10.70 -8.87
C LEU A 190 5.89 12.09 -9.51
N MET A 191 5.89 13.15 -8.72
CA MET A 191 6.02 14.52 -9.25
C MET A 191 7.37 14.75 -9.93
N LEU A 192 8.45 14.21 -9.35
CA LEU A 192 9.79 14.24 -9.97
C LEU A 192 9.79 13.50 -11.32
N SER A 193 9.14 12.34 -11.41
CA SER A 193 9.03 11.62 -12.67
C SER A 193 8.28 12.40 -13.76
N ALA A 194 7.26 13.17 -13.37
CA ALA A 194 6.54 14.06 -14.28
C ALA A 194 7.46 15.22 -14.76
N LEU A 195 8.27 15.80 -13.87
CA LEU A 195 9.26 16.81 -14.23
C LEU A 195 10.32 16.26 -15.17
N ILE A 196 10.83 15.04 -14.94
CA ILE A 196 11.81 14.39 -15.82
C ILE A 196 11.20 14.18 -17.23
N LYS A 197 9.94 13.74 -17.31
CA LYS A 197 9.28 13.45 -18.60
C LYS A 197 8.92 14.70 -19.37
N PHE A 198 8.27 15.66 -18.72
CA PHE A 198 7.69 16.85 -19.38
C PHE A 198 8.58 18.11 -19.26
N LYS A 199 9.73 18.00 -18.59
CA LYS A 199 10.66 19.09 -18.26
C LYS A 199 10.03 20.14 -17.34
N LEU A 200 10.88 21.04 -16.83
CA LEU A 200 10.50 22.12 -15.93
C LEU A 200 9.91 23.28 -16.75
N THR A 201 8.63 23.17 -17.16
CA THR A 201 7.90 24.20 -17.88
C THR A 201 6.84 24.82 -16.96
N LYS A 202 6.40 26.08 -17.28
CA LYS A 202 5.28 26.73 -16.56
C LYS A 202 4.04 25.84 -16.54
N LYS A 203 3.76 25.12 -17.64
CA LYS A 203 2.65 24.18 -17.75
C LYS A 203 2.80 23.01 -16.79
N THR A 204 3.96 22.37 -16.76
CA THR A 204 4.23 21.22 -15.87
C THR A 204 4.15 21.62 -14.39
N ILE A 205 4.71 22.79 -14.05
CA ILE A 205 4.62 23.35 -12.69
C ILE A 205 3.15 23.59 -12.32
N GLY A 206 2.38 24.26 -13.23
CA GLY A 206 0.94 24.49 -13.00
C GLY A 206 0.17 23.19 -12.78
N HIS A 207 0.45 22.13 -13.54
CA HIS A 207 -0.15 20.81 -13.35
C HIS A 207 0.18 20.21 -11.98
N ILE A 208 1.46 20.27 -11.54
CA ILE A 208 1.90 19.76 -10.24
C ILE A 208 1.26 20.55 -9.09
N VAL A 209 1.23 21.89 -9.20
CA VAL A 209 0.58 22.76 -8.20
C VAL A 209 -0.92 22.43 -8.10
N SER A 210 -1.61 22.27 -9.24
CA SER A 210 -3.03 21.87 -9.24
C SER A 210 -3.25 20.50 -8.61
N CYS A 211 -2.34 19.54 -8.84
CA CYS A 211 -2.37 18.22 -8.23
C CYS A 211 -2.21 18.32 -6.70
N ALA A 212 -1.20 19.07 -6.24
CA ALA A 212 -0.95 19.27 -4.82
C ALA A 212 -2.11 20.03 -4.14
N ALA A 213 -2.71 20.99 -4.83
CA ALA A 213 -3.88 21.74 -4.33
C ALA A 213 -5.09 20.84 -4.08
N ILE A 214 -5.39 19.88 -4.99
CA ILE A 214 -6.46 18.90 -4.77
C ILE A 214 -6.13 17.97 -3.59
N LEU A 215 -4.88 17.51 -3.51
CA LEU A 215 -4.47 16.66 -2.39
C LEU A 215 -4.68 17.40 -1.06
N LEU A 216 -4.25 18.64 -0.97
CA LEU A 216 -4.46 19.48 0.22
C LEU A 216 -5.95 19.73 0.47
N LEU A 217 -6.74 20.07 -0.55
CA LEU A 217 -8.17 20.34 -0.41
C LEU A 217 -8.93 19.14 0.18
N ILE A 218 -8.55 17.92 -0.19
CA ILE A 218 -9.19 16.68 0.32
C ILE A 218 -8.71 16.34 1.74
N THR A 219 -7.43 16.56 2.05
CA THR A 219 -6.86 16.20 3.37
C THR A 219 -6.98 17.31 4.41
N LEU A 220 -7.06 18.59 3.97
CA LEU A 220 -7.11 19.76 4.84
C LEU A 220 -8.29 19.74 5.83
N PRO A 221 -9.54 19.40 5.43
CA PRO A 221 -10.66 19.37 6.37
C PRO A 221 -10.41 18.46 7.56
N TYR A 222 -9.86 17.27 7.32
CA TYR A 222 -9.51 16.34 8.40
C TYR A 222 -8.35 16.87 9.25
N GLY A 223 -7.33 17.45 8.62
CA GLY A 223 -6.20 18.06 9.33
C GLY A 223 -6.62 19.29 10.18
N ALA A 224 -7.50 20.13 9.63
CA ALA A 224 -8.03 21.28 10.34
C ALA A 224 -8.92 20.87 11.52
N TYR A 225 -9.76 19.88 11.34
CA TYR A 225 -10.58 19.31 12.41
C TYR A 225 -9.70 18.79 13.55
N ASN A 226 -8.66 18.00 13.24
CA ASN A 226 -7.73 17.50 14.24
C ASN A 226 -6.98 18.62 14.96
N LYS A 227 -6.59 19.68 14.24
CA LYS A 227 -5.96 20.84 14.87
C LYS A 227 -6.90 21.53 15.85
N PHE A 228 -8.18 21.66 15.49
CA PHE A 228 -9.18 22.31 16.33
C PHE A 228 -9.52 21.48 17.59
N VAL A 229 -9.76 20.16 17.41
CA VAL A 229 -10.21 19.28 18.49
C VAL A 229 -9.05 18.78 19.36
N ASN A 230 -7.90 18.48 18.77
CA ASN A 230 -6.81 17.74 19.42
C ASN A 230 -5.50 18.55 19.51
N GLY A 231 -5.52 19.81 19.11
CA GLY A 231 -4.34 20.68 19.13
C GLY A 231 -3.24 20.33 18.12
N SER A 232 -3.37 19.23 17.38
CA SER A 232 -2.36 18.72 16.43
C SER A 232 -2.89 18.67 15.01
N TYR A 233 -2.10 19.17 14.06
CA TYR A 233 -2.44 19.07 12.63
C TYR A 233 -2.04 17.71 12.10
N VAL A 234 -3.01 16.86 11.79
CA VAL A 234 -2.82 15.49 11.31
C VAL A 234 -3.49 15.34 9.94
N ILE A 235 -2.70 15.11 8.89
CA ILE A 235 -3.20 15.02 7.51
C ILE A 235 -3.97 13.71 7.28
N ALA A 236 -3.49 12.59 7.83
CA ALA A 236 -4.12 11.28 7.66
C ALA A 236 -3.97 10.39 8.89
N SER A 237 -2.77 10.22 9.44
CA SER A 237 -2.51 9.45 10.66
C SER A 237 -1.43 10.15 11.49
N SER A 238 -1.42 9.93 12.80
CA SER A 238 -0.53 10.64 13.72
C SER A 238 0.52 9.76 14.38
N GLY A 239 0.59 8.48 14.05
CA GLY A 239 1.49 7.52 14.69
C GLY A 239 2.95 7.56 14.21
N GLN A 240 3.41 8.62 13.53
CA GLN A 240 4.73 8.61 12.87
C GLN A 240 5.88 8.46 13.85
N GLY A 241 5.84 9.11 15.01
CA GLY A 241 6.88 9.00 16.03
C GLY A 241 6.99 7.57 16.58
N GLY A 242 5.84 6.98 16.95
CA GLY A 242 5.78 5.59 17.41
C GLY A 242 6.24 4.61 16.34
N HIS A 243 5.83 4.78 15.08
CA HIS A 243 6.31 3.93 13.98
C HIS A 243 7.81 4.09 13.71
N PHE A 244 8.34 5.31 13.84
CA PHE A 244 9.78 5.54 13.70
C PHE A 244 10.54 4.84 14.83
N LEU A 245 10.12 5.02 16.08
CA LEU A 245 10.73 4.37 17.24
C LEU A 245 10.64 2.83 17.14
N THR A 246 9.51 2.29 16.63
CA THR A 246 9.35 0.85 16.40
C THR A 246 10.46 0.28 15.51
N GLY A 247 10.91 1.03 14.51
CA GLY A 247 12.01 0.62 13.61
C GLY A 247 13.41 0.96 14.13
N HIS A 248 13.53 1.78 15.21
CA HIS A 248 14.79 2.37 15.66
C HIS A 248 14.97 2.21 17.18
N ASN A 249 15.15 0.96 17.61
CA ASN A 249 15.42 0.58 19.01
C ASN A 249 16.16 -0.76 19.08
N ASP A 250 16.70 -1.09 20.25
CA ASP A 250 17.48 -2.33 20.44
C ASP A 250 16.64 -3.60 20.33
N ASP A 251 15.40 -3.58 20.79
CA ASP A 251 14.50 -4.73 20.71
C ASP A 251 14.18 -5.09 19.25
N PHE A 252 13.89 -4.09 18.41
CA PHE A 252 13.70 -4.33 16.97
C PHE A 252 14.97 -4.80 16.29
N TYR A 253 16.13 -4.21 16.65
CA TYR A 253 17.42 -4.64 16.11
C TYR A 253 17.69 -6.11 16.45
N ILE A 254 17.51 -6.53 17.71
CA ILE A 254 17.66 -7.94 18.14
C ILE A 254 16.68 -8.83 17.38
N TYR A 255 15.42 -8.42 17.27
CA TYR A 255 14.38 -9.22 16.60
C TYR A 255 14.72 -9.56 15.15
N VAL A 256 15.34 -8.63 14.40
CA VAL A 256 15.62 -8.82 12.97
C VAL A 256 17.03 -9.35 12.67
N THR A 257 17.97 -9.23 13.62
CA THR A 257 19.37 -9.69 13.45
C THR A 257 19.67 -11.01 14.15
N ASN A 258 19.22 -11.14 15.39
CA ASN A 258 19.48 -12.31 16.25
C ASN A 258 18.25 -12.66 17.10
N PRO A 259 17.14 -13.08 16.46
CA PRO A 259 15.90 -13.35 17.17
C PRO A 259 16.05 -14.48 18.18
N PRO A 260 15.45 -14.37 19.37
CA PRO A 260 15.40 -15.46 20.33
C PRO A 260 14.62 -16.66 19.75
N PRO A 261 14.69 -17.85 20.39
CA PRO A 261 13.94 -19.04 19.96
C PRO A 261 12.44 -18.74 19.79
N ARG A 262 11.83 -19.23 18.70
CA ARG A 262 10.43 -18.89 18.31
C ARG A 262 9.36 -19.29 19.33
N ASP A 263 9.62 -20.29 20.15
CA ASP A 263 8.77 -20.79 21.24
C ASP A 263 8.90 -19.98 22.53
N SER A 264 9.91 -19.12 22.63
CA SER A 264 10.18 -18.31 23.82
C SER A 264 9.15 -17.19 24.03
N SER A 265 8.94 -16.77 25.29
CA SER A 265 8.14 -15.60 25.63
C SER A 265 8.73 -14.32 25.06
N GLU A 266 10.07 -14.24 25.02
CA GLU A 266 10.80 -13.08 24.48
C GLU A 266 10.58 -12.92 22.98
N TYR A 267 10.59 -14.02 22.20
CA TYR A 267 10.24 -13.94 20.77
C TYR A 267 8.82 -13.44 20.57
N ARG A 268 7.85 -13.92 21.38
CA ARG A 268 6.44 -13.47 21.29
C ARG A 268 6.30 -11.99 21.62
N ARG A 269 7.02 -11.51 22.63
CA ARG A 269 7.07 -10.09 22.99
C ARG A 269 7.58 -9.23 21.83
N LEU A 270 8.75 -9.58 21.28
CA LEU A 270 9.36 -8.85 20.15
C LEU A 270 8.48 -8.89 18.89
N ARG A 271 7.89 -10.05 18.58
CA ARG A 271 6.99 -10.21 17.45
C ARG A 271 5.74 -9.34 17.55
N ASN A 272 5.20 -9.17 18.74
CA ASN A 272 4.04 -8.33 19.01
C ASN A 272 4.39 -6.83 19.11
N MET A 273 5.67 -6.47 18.88
CA MET A 273 6.17 -5.08 18.99
C MET A 273 6.03 -4.49 20.39
N ASP A 274 5.98 -5.34 21.41
CA ASP A 274 5.96 -4.96 22.81
C ASP A 274 7.43 -4.70 23.25
N TYR A 275 7.94 -3.53 22.90
CA TYR A 275 9.34 -3.16 23.06
C TYR A 275 9.55 -2.38 24.35
N LYS A 276 10.58 -2.77 25.12
CA LYS A 276 10.93 -2.19 26.43
C LYS A 276 11.09 -0.66 26.42
N ILE A 277 11.47 -0.09 25.29
CA ILE A 277 11.64 1.35 25.14
C ILE A 277 10.30 2.10 25.35
N PHE A 278 9.17 1.51 24.95
CA PHE A 278 7.86 2.13 25.17
C PHE A 278 7.50 2.19 26.65
N ASP A 279 7.78 1.10 27.41
CA ASP A 279 7.57 1.04 28.86
C ASP A 279 8.47 2.05 29.60
N GLN A 280 9.70 2.24 29.12
CA GLN A 280 10.64 3.21 29.69
C GLN A 280 10.20 4.66 29.46
N LEU A 281 9.51 4.93 28.37
CA LEU A 281 9.00 6.26 28.04
C LEU A 281 7.62 6.54 28.66
N GLU A 282 6.88 5.50 29.08
CA GLU A 282 5.52 5.64 29.64
C GLU A 282 5.42 6.65 30.77
N PRO A 283 6.31 6.68 31.80
CA PRO A 283 6.25 7.67 32.87
C PRO A 283 6.43 9.12 32.41
N ILE A 284 7.08 9.32 31.26
CA ILE A 284 7.33 10.66 30.69
C ILE A 284 6.10 11.15 29.91
N ILE A 285 5.38 10.24 29.28
CA ILE A 285 4.27 10.54 28.36
C ILE A 285 2.90 10.37 29.00
N GLU A 286 2.81 9.75 30.18
CA GLU A 286 1.57 9.55 30.92
C GLU A 286 0.87 10.89 31.17
N GLY A 287 -0.44 10.96 30.85
CA GLY A 287 -1.22 12.18 30.99
C GLY A 287 -0.89 13.32 30.02
N LYS A 288 0.05 13.12 29.10
CA LYS A 288 0.39 14.10 28.07
C LYS A 288 -0.45 13.92 26.82
N ASN A 289 -0.66 15.00 26.06
CA ASN A 289 -1.39 14.94 24.79
C ASN A 289 -0.64 14.10 23.75
N HIS A 290 -1.38 13.59 22.79
CA HIS A 290 -0.87 12.68 21.76
C HIS A 290 0.32 13.26 20.96
N LYS A 291 0.30 14.56 20.65
CA LYS A 291 1.42 15.20 19.94
C LYS A 291 2.70 15.11 20.73
N PHE A 292 2.67 15.44 22.03
CA PHE A 292 3.84 15.35 22.91
C PHE A 292 4.38 13.92 22.96
N GLN A 293 3.49 12.92 23.07
CA GLN A 293 3.88 11.50 23.05
C GLN A 293 4.61 11.15 21.75
N GLN A 294 4.07 11.55 20.58
CA GLN A 294 4.70 11.28 19.29
C GLN A 294 6.03 12.02 19.12
N ASP A 295 6.16 13.23 19.63
CA ASP A 295 7.42 13.99 19.58
C ASP A 295 8.50 13.28 20.44
N ILE A 296 8.16 12.79 21.64
CA ILE A 296 9.07 12.00 22.49
C ILE A 296 9.49 10.70 21.82
N TYR A 297 8.55 9.95 21.22
CA TYR A 297 8.88 8.73 20.48
C TYR A 297 9.82 9.02 19.32
N LEU A 298 9.56 10.07 18.55
CA LEU A 298 10.42 10.45 17.44
C LEU A 298 11.83 10.83 17.93
N GLN A 299 11.92 11.62 19.00
CA GLN A 299 13.18 12.02 19.59
C GLN A 299 13.98 10.80 20.07
N ALA A 300 13.37 9.88 20.82
CA ALA A 300 14.02 8.67 21.29
C ALA A 300 14.57 7.80 20.14
N GLY A 301 13.80 7.64 19.05
CA GLY A 301 14.26 6.93 17.87
C GLY A 301 15.43 7.63 17.14
N ILE A 302 15.42 8.96 17.07
CA ILE A 302 16.53 9.76 16.51
C ILE A 302 17.78 9.62 17.37
N GLU A 303 17.65 9.75 18.69
CA GLU A 303 18.77 9.61 19.64
C GLU A 303 19.39 8.22 19.54
N TRP A 304 18.56 7.16 19.51
CA TRP A 304 19.05 5.79 19.32
C TRP A 304 19.81 5.65 17.99
N SER A 305 19.29 6.22 16.91
CA SER A 305 19.92 6.18 15.57
C SER A 305 21.29 6.88 15.56
N LEU A 306 21.40 8.03 16.20
CA LEU A 306 22.65 8.79 16.30
C LEU A 306 23.70 8.10 17.19
N GLN A 307 23.25 7.43 18.25
CA GLN A 307 24.13 6.67 19.15
C GLN A 307 24.57 5.34 18.55
N ASN A 308 23.82 4.77 17.59
CA ASN A 308 24.04 3.44 17.02
C ASN A 308 24.19 3.43 15.48
N PRO A 309 25.11 4.22 14.87
CA PRO A 309 25.17 4.38 13.41
C PRO A 309 25.48 3.07 12.66
N LYS A 310 26.24 2.14 13.26
CA LYS A 310 26.51 0.82 12.67
C LYS A 310 25.24 -0.05 12.63
N LYS A 311 24.50 -0.12 13.74
CA LYS A 311 23.23 -0.86 13.80
C LYS A 311 22.21 -0.26 12.83
N LEU A 312 22.18 1.07 12.69
CA LEU A 312 21.30 1.74 11.73
C LEU A 312 21.59 1.31 10.29
N LEU A 313 22.85 1.24 9.87
CA LEU A 313 23.24 0.77 8.54
C LEU A 313 22.86 -0.72 8.32
N GLU A 314 23.05 -1.55 9.33
CA GLU A 314 22.64 -2.96 9.28
C GLU A 314 21.11 -3.09 9.17
N LEU A 315 20.34 -2.30 9.92
CA LEU A 315 18.88 -2.26 9.80
C LEU A 315 18.43 -1.79 8.43
N ALA A 316 19.04 -0.74 7.89
CA ALA A 316 18.74 -0.27 6.54
C ALA A 316 18.97 -1.37 5.50
N TRP A 317 20.09 -2.10 5.58
CA TRP A 317 20.37 -3.23 4.70
C TRP A 317 19.36 -4.36 4.84
N ILE A 318 19.01 -4.75 6.08
CA ILE A 318 18.01 -5.78 6.36
C ILE A 318 16.65 -5.38 5.79
N ASN A 319 16.26 -4.11 5.97
CA ASN A 319 14.99 -3.58 5.47
C ASN A 319 14.96 -3.55 3.94
N ILE A 320 16.05 -3.14 3.28
CA ILE A 320 16.20 -3.21 1.81
C ILE A 320 16.05 -4.65 1.34
N ARG A 321 16.78 -5.58 1.94
CA ARG A 321 16.71 -7.01 1.62
C ARG A 321 15.28 -7.55 1.77
N ASN A 322 14.64 -7.30 2.91
CA ASN A 322 13.28 -7.77 3.18
C ASN A 322 12.24 -7.14 2.24
N PHE A 323 12.46 -5.91 1.79
CA PHE A 323 11.61 -5.25 0.81
C PHE A 323 11.74 -5.87 -0.58
N ILE A 324 12.95 -6.25 -1.00
CA ILE A 324 13.22 -6.82 -2.32
C ILE A 324 12.86 -8.31 -2.39
N MET A 325 12.95 -9.06 -1.28
CA MET A 325 12.72 -10.50 -1.25
C MET A 325 11.23 -10.86 -1.52
N PRO A 326 10.97 -11.91 -2.34
CA PRO A 326 9.61 -12.39 -2.59
C PRO A 326 8.99 -13.04 -1.34
N GLY A 327 7.66 -13.14 -1.35
CA GLY A 327 6.90 -13.78 -0.29
C GLY A 327 6.73 -12.94 0.98
N PHE A 328 6.14 -13.52 2.00
CA PHE A 328 5.94 -12.87 3.29
C PHE A 328 7.24 -12.87 4.12
N ASN A 329 7.31 -12.00 5.11
CA ASN A 329 8.47 -11.94 6.00
C ASN A 329 8.46 -13.13 6.95
N ILE A 330 9.56 -13.89 6.97
CA ILE A 330 9.73 -15.07 7.81
C ILE A 330 9.65 -14.76 9.32
N PHE A 331 9.95 -13.53 9.73
CA PHE A 331 9.88 -13.15 11.14
C PHE A 331 8.44 -13.02 11.64
N HIS A 332 7.50 -12.59 10.77
CA HIS A 332 6.12 -12.32 11.15
C HIS A 332 5.15 -13.46 10.83
N HIS A 333 5.53 -14.41 9.99
CA HIS A 333 4.65 -15.50 9.54
C HIS A 333 5.26 -16.89 9.83
N PRO A 334 4.43 -17.94 9.97
CA PRO A 334 4.91 -19.32 10.07
C PRO A 334 5.76 -19.69 8.86
N PHE A 335 6.73 -20.60 9.06
CA PHE A 335 7.62 -21.06 8.00
C PHE A 335 6.89 -21.62 6.77
N SER A 336 5.80 -22.36 6.99
CA SER A 336 4.97 -22.91 5.91
C SER A 336 4.34 -21.81 5.05
N MET A 337 3.81 -20.76 5.69
CA MET A 337 3.21 -19.62 4.98
C MET A 337 4.27 -18.79 4.25
N TRP A 338 5.44 -18.59 4.87
CA TRP A 338 6.59 -17.97 4.21
C TRP A 338 7.02 -18.76 2.98
N LEU A 339 7.23 -20.08 3.11
CA LEU A 339 7.68 -20.94 2.02
C LEU A 339 6.68 -20.96 0.87
N LEU A 340 5.39 -21.10 1.16
CA LEU A 340 4.34 -21.10 0.15
C LEU A 340 4.31 -19.77 -0.62
N THR A 341 4.27 -18.65 0.10
CA THR A 341 4.23 -17.33 -0.53
C THR A 341 5.52 -17.01 -1.27
N PHE A 342 6.68 -17.46 -0.78
CA PHE A 342 7.97 -17.33 -1.45
C PHE A 342 7.97 -18.07 -2.78
N MET A 343 7.59 -19.36 -2.79
CA MET A 343 7.59 -20.19 -4.01
C MET A 343 6.66 -19.63 -5.09
N ILE A 344 5.49 -19.12 -4.70
CA ILE A 344 4.54 -18.52 -5.65
C ILE A 344 5.04 -17.16 -6.17
N SER A 345 5.65 -16.35 -5.31
CA SER A 345 6.09 -15.00 -5.68
C SER A 345 7.44 -14.99 -6.41
N LEU A 346 8.31 -15.97 -6.17
CA LEU A 346 9.66 -15.99 -6.70
C LEU A 346 9.73 -15.86 -8.24
N PRO A 347 8.98 -16.65 -9.04
CA PRO A 347 9.03 -16.51 -10.49
C PRO A 347 8.50 -15.14 -10.95
N ILE A 348 7.47 -14.61 -10.28
CA ILE A 348 6.93 -13.28 -10.59
C ILE A 348 8.00 -12.20 -10.35
N PHE A 349 8.71 -12.26 -9.22
CA PHE A 349 9.75 -11.28 -8.90
C PHE A 349 10.94 -11.36 -9.85
N ILE A 350 11.42 -12.57 -10.17
CA ILE A 350 12.51 -12.76 -11.13
C ILE A 350 12.14 -12.16 -12.48
N PHE A 351 10.98 -12.54 -13.03
CA PHE A 351 10.53 -12.04 -14.33
C PHE A 351 10.26 -10.55 -14.34
N ALA A 352 9.71 -10.02 -13.24
CA ALA A 352 9.48 -8.58 -13.08
C ALA A 352 10.81 -7.80 -13.07
N TYR A 353 11.79 -8.23 -12.30
CA TYR A 353 13.08 -7.55 -12.22
C TYR A 353 13.84 -7.59 -13.56
N VAL A 354 13.85 -8.74 -14.23
CA VAL A 354 14.46 -8.86 -15.59
C VAL A 354 13.77 -7.89 -16.54
N GLU A 355 12.44 -7.84 -16.56
CA GLU A 355 11.68 -6.97 -17.46
C GLU A 355 11.86 -5.49 -17.11
N ILE A 356 11.88 -5.14 -15.82
CA ILE A 356 12.14 -3.76 -15.38
C ILE A 356 13.52 -3.32 -15.87
N ILE A 357 14.57 -4.11 -15.62
CA ILE A 357 15.93 -3.78 -16.03
C ILE A 357 15.99 -3.64 -17.56
N ARG A 358 15.43 -4.58 -18.31
CA ARG A 358 15.39 -4.55 -19.78
C ARG A 358 14.75 -3.25 -20.30
N ASN A 359 13.61 -2.87 -19.73
CA ASN A 359 12.88 -1.67 -20.15
C ASN A 359 13.58 -0.37 -19.73
N LEU A 360 14.24 -0.36 -18.56
CA LEU A 360 15.02 0.81 -18.13
C LEU A 360 16.20 1.08 -19.04
N LEU A 361 16.85 0.03 -19.54
CA LEU A 361 17.97 0.15 -20.49
C LEU A 361 17.53 0.63 -21.88
N THR A 362 16.29 0.34 -22.28
CA THR A 362 15.77 0.67 -23.62
C THR A 362 14.94 1.95 -23.67
N ASN A 363 14.04 2.16 -22.71
CA ASN A 363 13.10 3.28 -22.68
C ASN A 363 12.70 3.68 -21.26
N TYR A 364 13.64 4.12 -20.43
CA TYR A 364 13.40 4.45 -19.03
C TYR A 364 12.25 5.45 -18.80
N LYS A 365 12.01 6.40 -19.73
CA LYS A 365 10.98 7.44 -19.58
C LYS A 365 9.55 6.88 -19.50
N SER A 366 9.29 5.77 -20.14
CA SER A 366 7.97 5.09 -20.07
C SER A 366 7.77 4.35 -18.76
N HIS A 367 8.85 4.07 -18.02
CA HIS A 367 8.85 3.27 -16.80
C HIS A 367 9.16 4.09 -15.52
N LEU A 368 9.22 5.43 -15.63
CA LEU A 368 9.47 6.33 -14.49
C LEU A 368 8.45 6.16 -13.36
N THR A 369 7.20 5.84 -13.67
CA THR A 369 6.15 5.64 -12.65
C THR A 369 6.46 4.45 -11.74
N ILE A 370 6.91 3.31 -12.31
CA ILE A 370 7.26 2.13 -11.48
C ILE A 370 8.49 2.43 -10.61
N LEU A 371 9.48 3.15 -11.15
CA LEU A 371 10.63 3.60 -10.38
C LEU A 371 10.23 4.52 -9.22
N SER A 372 9.28 5.43 -9.46
CA SER A 372 8.77 6.32 -8.42
C SER A 372 8.10 5.55 -7.28
N ILE A 373 7.26 4.55 -7.60
CA ILE A 373 6.62 3.70 -6.60
C ILE A 373 7.68 2.90 -5.84
N PHE A 374 8.63 2.29 -6.56
CA PHE A 374 9.71 1.51 -5.95
C PHE A 374 10.57 2.39 -5.02
N SER A 375 11.02 3.55 -5.49
CA SER A 375 11.86 4.45 -4.69
C SER A 375 11.13 5.00 -3.46
N GLY A 376 9.86 5.40 -3.61
CA GLY A 376 9.05 5.87 -2.50
C GLY A 376 8.83 4.79 -1.45
N MET A 377 8.50 3.56 -1.86
CA MET A 377 8.30 2.46 -0.92
C MET A 377 9.61 1.93 -0.31
N LEU A 378 10.71 1.98 -1.06
CA LEU A 378 12.03 1.68 -0.53
C LEU A 378 12.44 2.70 0.55
N SER A 379 12.13 4.00 0.32
CA SER A 379 12.35 5.04 1.32
C SER A 379 11.55 4.77 2.60
N VAL A 380 10.29 4.33 2.46
CA VAL A 380 9.47 3.90 3.61
C VAL A 380 10.14 2.75 4.37
N ALA A 381 10.62 1.73 3.65
CA ALA A 381 11.27 0.57 4.26
C ALA A 381 12.55 0.95 5.02
N ILE A 382 13.33 1.89 4.49
CA ILE A 382 14.57 2.38 5.11
C ILE A 382 14.28 3.29 6.32
N ILE A 383 13.33 4.23 6.17
CA ILE A 383 13.03 5.23 7.20
C ILE A 383 12.30 4.60 8.40
N PHE A 384 11.43 3.64 8.16
CA PHE A 384 10.64 3.01 9.21
C PHE A 384 11.05 1.56 9.41
N TYR A 385 10.46 0.66 8.65
CA TYR A 385 10.78 -0.78 8.58
C TYR A 385 10.07 -1.43 7.39
N ALA A 386 10.62 -2.55 6.91
CA ALA A 386 10.06 -3.30 5.78
C ALA A 386 8.92 -4.23 6.24
N TYR A 387 7.67 -3.79 6.09
CA TYR A 387 6.50 -4.62 6.34
C TYR A 387 5.90 -5.13 5.03
N ASN A 388 5.59 -6.43 4.95
CA ASN A 388 5.06 -7.05 3.72
C ASN A 388 3.80 -6.36 3.20
N ARG A 389 2.88 -5.97 4.10
CA ARG A 389 1.63 -5.30 3.73
C ARG A 389 1.84 -4.02 2.93
N TYR A 390 2.97 -3.34 3.12
CA TYR A 390 3.30 -2.13 2.36
C TYR A 390 3.70 -2.47 0.92
N ARG A 391 4.55 -3.47 0.72
CA ARG A 391 4.97 -3.94 -0.59
C ARG A 391 3.82 -4.58 -1.36
N VAL A 392 3.11 -5.52 -0.74
CA VAL A 392 2.01 -6.27 -1.36
C VAL A 392 0.92 -5.35 -1.88
N THR A 393 0.55 -4.33 -1.10
CA THR A 393 -0.55 -3.43 -1.46
C THR A 393 -0.15 -2.30 -2.40
N THR A 394 1.15 -2.08 -2.65
CA THR A 394 1.64 -0.96 -3.48
C THR A 394 2.38 -1.42 -4.73
N ILE A 395 3.49 -2.13 -4.62
CA ILE A 395 4.39 -2.42 -5.76
C ILE A 395 4.13 -3.79 -6.40
N GLU A 396 3.70 -4.81 -5.65
CA GLU A 396 3.52 -6.17 -6.20
C GLU A 396 2.50 -6.26 -7.34
N PRO A 397 1.39 -5.52 -7.38
CA PRO A 397 0.53 -5.49 -8.57
C PRO A 397 1.29 -5.16 -9.85
N TYR A 398 2.27 -4.27 -9.75
CA TYR A 398 3.11 -3.87 -10.89
C TYR A 398 4.20 -4.91 -11.19
N TYR A 399 4.71 -5.64 -10.20
CA TYR A 399 5.58 -6.79 -10.46
C TYR A 399 4.85 -7.85 -11.27
N VAL A 400 3.59 -8.17 -10.95
CA VAL A 400 2.77 -9.07 -11.77
C VAL A 400 2.67 -8.54 -13.22
N MET A 401 2.41 -7.26 -13.38
CA MET A 401 2.30 -6.63 -14.70
C MET A 401 3.60 -6.75 -15.52
N TYR A 402 4.76 -6.48 -14.90
CA TYR A 402 6.06 -6.61 -15.57
C TYR A 402 6.45 -8.07 -15.84
N ALA A 403 6.17 -8.97 -14.90
CA ALA A 403 6.39 -10.41 -15.10
C ALA A 403 5.60 -10.94 -16.30
N CYS A 404 4.33 -10.55 -16.42
CA CYS A 404 3.50 -10.93 -17.56
C CYS A 404 4.03 -10.38 -18.89
N SER A 405 4.62 -9.16 -18.88
CA SER A 405 5.28 -8.60 -20.06
C SER A 405 6.48 -9.46 -20.49
N TYR A 406 7.32 -9.85 -19.54
CA TYR A 406 8.46 -10.72 -19.82
C TYR A 406 8.04 -12.10 -20.35
N MET A 407 7.04 -12.71 -19.71
CA MET A 407 6.51 -14.01 -20.16
C MET A 407 6.01 -13.95 -21.61
N VAL A 408 5.23 -12.94 -21.96
CA VAL A 408 4.75 -12.75 -23.35
C VAL A 408 5.90 -12.50 -24.31
N TYR A 409 6.89 -11.70 -23.91
CA TYR A 409 8.10 -11.47 -24.72
C TYR A 409 8.82 -12.80 -25.05
N VAL A 410 9.08 -13.62 -24.03
CA VAL A 410 9.77 -14.93 -24.22
C VAL A 410 8.97 -15.87 -25.09
N LEU A 411 7.64 -15.93 -24.94
CA LEU A 411 6.77 -16.76 -25.76
C LEU A 411 6.76 -16.30 -27.23
N GLN A 412 6.71 -15.00 -27.47
CA GLN A 412 6.73 -14.44 -28.83
C GLN A 412 8.08 -14.65 -29.53
N GLU A 413 9.19 -14.58 -28.81
CA GLU A 413 10.51 -14.89 -29.37
C GLU A 413 10.64 -16.38 -29.73
N LYS A 414 10.11 -17.30 -28.88
CA LYS A 414 10.14 -18.76 -29.20
C LYS A 414 9.25 -19.14 -30.38
N LEU A 415 8.19 -18.37 -30.66
CA LEU A 415 7.30 -18.65 -31.81
C LEU A 415 7.84 -18.12 -33.15
N LYS A 416 8.94 -17.39 -33.16
CA LYS A 416 9.63 -16.92 -34.36
C LYS A 416 10.61 -17.96 -34.92
N TYR A 417 10.94 -18.99 -34.16
CA TYR A 417 11.79 -20.14 -34.53
C TYR A 417 10.93 -21.40 -34.66
#